data_6d24358b44effb3d5560e5790e6a1f82
#
_entry.id   6d24358b44effb3d5560e5790e6a1f82
#
_cell.length_a   1.000
_cell.length_b   1.000
_cell.length_c   1.000
_cell.angle_alpha   90.00
_cell.angle_beta   90.00
_cell.angle_gamma   90.00
#
_symmetry.space_group_name_H-M   'P 1'
#
loop_
_entity.id
_entity.type
_entity.pdbx_description
1 polymer ?
#
loop_
_entity_poly.entity_id
_entity_poly.type
_entity_poly.pdbx_seq_one_letter_code
_entity_poly.pdbx_strand_id
1 'polypeptide(L)'
;MICRLWHGWTTRANPDAYERLLRTEIFRGIESGSIPGYRGLELLRRDIGDASDPSAEVEFATLMVFDSLDAVRAFAGDEYELAVVPPAARALLRRFDERSTHDEVRRTSSLGL
;
A
#
# COMPACT_ATOMS: atom_id res chain seq x y z
N MET A 1 7.72 16.48 -2.29
CA MET A 1 7.33 15.06 -2.41
C MET A 1 6.29 14.71 -1.38
N ILE A 2 5.37 13.87 -1.77
CA ILE A 2 4.28 13.39 -0.92
C ILE A 2 4.44 11.88 -0.73
N CYS A 3 4.33 11.45 0.52
CA CYS A 3 4.26 10.04 0.89
C CYS A 3 2.80 9.66 1.12
N ARG A 4 2.31 8.68 0.39
CA ARG A 4 0.98 8.11 0.54
C ARG A 4 1.10 6.79 1.30
N LEU A 5 0.41 6.68 2.42
CA LEU A 5 0.48 5.50 3.30
C LEU A 5 -0.90 4.88 3.46
N TRP A 6 -0.97 3.56 3.36
CA TRP A 6 -2.19 2.79 3.50
C TRP A 6 -1.90 1.44 4.16
N HIS A 7 -2.84 0.95 4.95
CA HIS A 7 -2.72 -0.33 5.64
C HIS A 7 -3.87 -1.25 5.28
N GLY A 8 -3.54 -2.55 5.16
CA GLY A 8 -4.52 -3.62 5.06
C GLY A 8 -4.10 -4.79 5.94
N TRP A 9 -5.06 -5.57 6.40
CA TRP A 9 -4.82 -6.71 7.28
C TRP A 9 -5.45 -7.96 6.71
N THR A 10 -4.69 -9.07 6.74
CA THR A 10 -5.21 -10.39 6.37
C THR A 10 -5.38 -11.24 7.62
N THR A 11 -6.13 -12.33 7.50
CA THR A 11 -6.03 -13.43 8.46
C THR A 11 -4.70 -14.14 8.24
N ARG A 12 -4.36 -15.08 9.12
CA ARG A 12 -3.14 -15.88 8.98
C ARG A 12 -3.14 -16.81 7.77
N ALA A 13 -4.30 -17.05 7.16
CA ALA A 13 -4.43 -17.93 5.99
C ALA A 13 -4.03 -17.27 4.68
N ASN A 14 -4.14 -15.94 4.56
CA ASN A 14 -4.09 -15.23 3.28
C ASN A 14 -2.86 -14.35 3.01
N PRO A 15 -1.88 -14.18 3.91
CA PRO A 15 -0.83 -13.18 3.68
C PRO A 15 0.02 -13.47 2.46
N ASP A 16 0.36 -14.72 2.20
CA ASP A 16 1.20 -15.07 1.05
C ASP A 16 0.46 -14.86 -0.27
N ALA A 17 -0.83 -15.21 -0.32
CA ALA A 17 -1.66 -14.98 -1.49
C ALA A 17 -1.84 -13.49 -1.76
N TYR A 18 -2.03 -12.69 -0.72
CA TYR A 18 -2.18 -11.24 -0.84
C TYR A 18 -0.87 -10.60 -1.33
N GLU A 19 0.25 -10.95 -0.74
CA GLU A 19 1.55 -10.44 -1.17
C GLU A 19 1.84 -10.80 -2.63
N ARG A 20 1.54 -12.02 -3.04
CA ARG A 20 1.71 -12.46 -4.44
C ARG A 20 0.86 -11.63 -5.39
N LEU A 21 -0.40 -11.39 -5.04
CA LEU A 21 -1.30 -10.56 -5.84
C LEU A 21 -0.74 -9.15 -6.01
N LEU A 22 -0.23 -8.54 -4.93
CA LEU A 22 0.38 -7.22 -5.00
C LEU A 22 1.59 -7.21 -5.93
N ARG A 23 2.51 -8.15 -5.76
CA ARG A 23 3.76 -8.19 -6.53
C ARG A 23 3.54 -8.49 -8.01
N THR A 24 2.65 -9.44 -8.33
CA THR A 24 2.53 -9.95 -9.69
C THR A 24 1.51 -9.21 -10.54
N GLU A 25 0.53 -8.54 -9.92
CA GLU A 25 -0.55 -7.88 -10.65
C GLU A 25 -0.66 -6.40 -10.31
N ILE A 26 -0.87 -6.06 -9.04
CA ILE A 26 -1.21 -4.68 -8.66
C ILE A 26 0.00 -3.75 -8.84
N PHE A 27 1.13 -4.07 -8.24
CA PHE A 27 2.33 -3.22 -8.35
C PHE A 27 2.90 -3.21 -9.75
N ARG A 28 2.84 -4.33 -10.45
CA ARG A 28 3.26 -4.40 -11.84
C ARG A 28 2.41 -3.46 -12.71
N GLY A 29 1.10 -3.44 -12.50
CA GLY A 29 0.20 -2.54 -13.20
C GLY A 29 0.51 -1.07 -12.92
N ILE A 30 0.80 -0.72 -11.67
CA ILE A 30 1.18 0.63 -11.27
C ILE A 30 2.50 1.03 -11.93
N GLU A 31 3.52 0.20 -11.83
CA GLU A 31 4.87 0.50 -12.31
C GLU A 31 4.96 0.57 -13.84
N SER A 32 4.15 -0.23 -14.55
CA SER A 32 4.10 -0.21 -16.01
C SER A 32 3.23 0.92 -16.58
N GLY A 33 2.41 1.56 -15.76
CA GLY A 33 1.41 2.52 -16.20
C GLY A 33 1.91 3.93 -16.49
N SER A 34 3.18 4.24 -16.32
CA SER A 34 3.75 5.57 -16.58
C SER A 34 2.99 6.70 -15.89
N ILE A 35 2.72 6.54 -14.60
CA ILE A 35 1.98 7.53 -13.82
C ILE A 35 2.86 8.77 -13.63
N PRO A 36 2.40 9.97 -14.07
CA PRO A 36 3.18 11.19 -13.91
C PRO A 36 3.49 11.48 -12.44
N GLY A 37 4.77 11.71 -12.14
CA GLY A 37 5.20 12.06 -10.78
C GLY A 37 5.28 10.90 -9.80
N TYR A 38 4.99 9.67 -10.22
CA TYR A 38 5.21 8.50 -9.38
C TYR A 38 6.70 8.22 -9.21
N ARG A 39 7.15 8.04 -7.97
CA ARG A 39 8.57 7.84 -7.64
C ARG A 39 8.92 6.44 -7.19
N GLY A 40 7.99 5.69 -6.63
CA GLY A 40 8.24 4.34 -6.16
C GLY A 40 7.34 3.95 -5.01
N LEU A 41 7.51 2.71 -4.56
CA LEU A 41 6.73 2.19 -3.44
C LEU A 41 7.56 1.22 -2.61
N GLU A 42 7.14 1.05 -1.36
CA GLU A 42 7.63 0.00 -0.49
C GLU A 42 6.44 -0.76 0.07
N LEU A 43 6.57 -2.08 0.17
CA LEU A 43 5.61 -2.94 0.82
C LEU A 43 6.21 -3.42 2.13
N LEU A 44 5.51 -3.18 3.23
CA LEU A 44 5.90 -3.62 4.56
C LEU A 44 4.93 -4.69 5.04
N ARG A 45 5.44 -5.70 5.72
CA ARG A 45 4.63 -6.80 6.25
C ARG A 45 5.08 -7.12 7.65
N ARG A 46 4.12 -7.31 8.58
CA ARG A 46 4.41 -7.79 9.93
C ARG A 46 3.27 -8.61 10.49
N ASP A 47 3.62 -9.58 11.33
CA ASP A 47 2.66 -10.36 12.08
C ASP A 47 2.16 -9.56 13.29
N ILE A 48 0.86 -9.63 13.56
CA ILE A 48 0.23 -8.99 14.71
C ILE A 48 -0.43 -10.08 15.55
N GLY A 49 -0.11 -10.08 16.84
CA GLY A 49 -0.64 -11.04 17.77
C GLY A 49 0.20 -12.31 17.88
N ASP A 50 -0.21 -13.20 18.78
CA ASP A 50 0.45 -14.48 19.00
C ASP A 50 0.01 -15.48 17.93
N ALA A 51 0.94 -16.31 17.47
CA ALA A 51 0.68 -17.35 16.48
C ALA A 51 -0.41 -18.34 16.93
N SER A 52 -0.60 -18.50 18.24
CA SER A 52 -1.63 -19.37 18.80
C SER A 52 -3.01 -18.71 18.88
N ASP A 53 -3.10 -17.39 18.65
CA ASP A 53 -4.36 -16.66 18.69
C ASP A 53 -5.10 -16.79 17.35
N PRO A 54 -6.32 -17.37 17.34
CA PRO A 54 -7.09 -17.49 16.09
C PRO A 54 -7.48 -16.15 15.47
N SER A 55 -7.46 -15.06 16.25
CA SER A 55 -7.75 -13.72 15.74
C SER A 55 -6.51 -12.97 15.26
N ALA A 56 -5.33 -13.58 15.31
CA ALA A 56 -4.09 -12.96 14.88
C ALA A 56 -4.15 -12.59 13.39
N GLU A 57 -3.56 -11.45 13.08
CA GLU A 57 -3.57 -10.87 11.73
C GLU A 57 -2.15 -10.68 11.20
N VAL A 58 -2.05 -10.50 9.90
CA VAL A 58 -0.84 -10.01 9.26
C VAL A 58 -1.15 -8.64 8.69
N GLU A 59 -0.35 -7.64 9.07
CA GLU A 59 -0.50 -6.27 8.58
C GLU A 59 0.41 -6.03 7.39
N PHE A 60 -0.17 -5.39 6.36
CA PHE A 60 0.58 -4.89 5.22
C PHE A 60 0.44 -3.38 5.18
N ALA A 61 1.56 -2.70 4.98
CA ALA A 61 1.57 -1.27 4.72
C ALA A 61 2.16 -1.03 3.35
N THR A 62 1.49 -0.21 2.55
CA THR A 62 1.99 0.24 1.25
C THR A 62 2.33 1.70 1.36
N LEU A 63 3.59 2.02 1.12
CA LEU A 63 4.11 3.37 1.16
C LEU A 63 4.51 3.76 -0.26
N MET A 64 3.82 4.75 -0.82
CA MET A 64 4.08 5.24 -2.18
C MET A 64 4.58 6.67 -2.12
N VAL A 65 5.51 7.02 -2.99
CA VAL A 65 6.06 8.37 -3.06
C VAL A 65 5.75 9.01 -4.40
N PHE A 66 5.25 10.23 -4.34
CA PHE A 66 4.88 11.06 -5.51
C PHE A 66 5.54 12.42 -5.42
N ASP A 67 5.72 13.08 -6.58
CA ASP A 67 6.29 14.43 -6.64
C ASP A 67 5.42 15.48 -5.94
N SER A 68 4.10 15.30 -6.01
CA SER A 68 3.12 16.31 -5.58
C SER A 68 1.75 15.69 -5.32
N LEU A 69 0.85 16.46 -4.73
CA LEU A 69 -0.56 16.05 -4.62
C LEU A 69 -1.23 15.93 -5.98
N ASP A 70 -0.82 16.73 -6.97
CA ASP A 70 -1.35 16.58 -8.33
C ASP A 70 -1.00 15.21 -8.91
N ALA A 71 0.19 14.72 -8.64
CA ALA A 71 0.59 13.37 -9.05
C ALA A 71 -0.25 12.29 -8.33
N VAL A 72 -0.56 12.50 -7.05
CA VAL A 72 -1.46 11.61 -6.31
C VAL A 72 -2.86 11.59 -6.94
N ARG A 73 -3.38 12.77 -7.32
CA ARG A 73 -4.67 12.86 -8.02
C ARG A 73 -4.66 12.17 -9.37
N ALA A 74 -3.56 12.25 -10.09
CA ALA A 74 -3.40 11.55 -11.37
C ALA A 74 -3.46 10.04 -11.18
N PHE A 75 -2.97 9.53 -10.06
CA PHE A 75 -3.01 8.12 -9.71
C PHE A 75 -4.39 7.67 -9.17
N ALA A 76 -4.92 8.39 -8.20
CA ALA A 76 -6.07 7.95 -7.40
C ALA A 76 -7.38 8.68 -7.72
N GLY A 77 -7.36 9.74 -8.53
CA GLY A 77 -8.53 10.55 -8.86
C GLY A 77 -8.73 11.71 -7.89
N ASP A 78 -9.81 12.47 -8.10
CA ASP A 78 -10.10 13.67 -7.30
C ASP A 78 -10.32 13.35 -5.82
N GLU A 79 -10.95 12.21 -5.52
CA GLU A 79 -11.12 11.73 -4.16
C GLU A 79 -9.93 10.88 -3.74
N TYR A 80 -8.75 11.42 -3.88
CA TYR A 80 -7.49 10.70 -3.71
C TYR A 80 -7.26 10.13 -2.31
N GLU A 81 -7.96 10.64 -1.29
CA GLU A 81 -7.86 10.10 0.06
C GLU A 81 -8.50 8.72 0.20
N LEU A 82 -9.49 8.41 -0.64
CA LEU A 82 -10.12 7.09 -0.61
C LEU A 82 -9.14 6.01 -1.09
N ALA A 83 -9.16 4.89 -0.39
CA ALA A 83 -8.33 3.75 -0.76
C ALA A 83 -8.77 3.17 -2.11
N VAL A 84 -7.78 2.78 -2.92
CA VAL A 84 -8.02 2.07 -4.17
C VAL A 84 -7.75 0.59 -3.91
N VAL A 85 -8.82 -0.19 -3.67
CA VAL A 85 -8.71 -1.61 -3.33
C VAL A 85 -9.45 -2.43 -4.37
N PRO A 86 -8.73 -3.04 -5.33
CA PRO A 86 -9.37 -3.89 -6.34
C PRO A 86 -10.11 -5.08 -5.71
N PRO A 87 -11.15 -5.61 -6.37
CA PRO A 87 -11.94 -6.71 -5.82
C PRO A 87 -11.11 -7.94 -5.43
N ALA A 88 -10.09 -8.30 -6.20
CA ALA A 88 -9.24 -9.44 -5.90
C ALA A 88 -8.45 -9.23 -4.60
N ALA A 89 -7.97 -8.02 -4.33
CA ALA A 89 -7.30 -7.66 -3.08
C ALA A 89 -8.28 -7.65 -1.91
N ARG A 90 -9.45 -7.07 -2.12
CA ARG A 90 -10.50 -6.99 -1.10
C ARG A 90 -10.95 -8.38 -0.64
N ALA A 91 -10.98 -9.35 -1.54
CA ALA A 91 -11.36 -10.72 -1.21
C ALA A 91 -10.36 -11.42 -0.25
N LEU A 92 -9.11 -10.98 -0.23
CA LEU A 92 -8.06 -11.56 0.61
C LEU A 92 -7.85 -10.78 1.92
N LEU A 93 -8.35 -9.55 2.00
CA LEU A 93 -8.21 -8.70 3.18
C LEU A 93 -9.36 -8.94 4.16
N ARG A 94 -9.03 -8.97 5.44
CA ARG A 94 -10.02 -9.01 6.51
C ARG A 94 -10.58 -7.63 6.80
N ARG A 95 -9.71 -6.62 6.75
CA ARG A 95 -10.04 -5.21 6.93
C ARG A 95 -8.94 -4.35 6.32
N PHE A 96 -9.22 -3.10 6.09
CA PHE A 96 -8.25 -2.15 5.53
C PHE A 96 -8.66 -0.73 5.86
N ASP A 97 -7.70 0.19 5.78
CA ASP A 97 -7.98 1.61 5.92
C ASP A 97 -8.84 2.07 4.74
N GLU A 98 -9.95 2.71 5.02
CA GLU A 98 -10.82 3.27 3.98
C GLU A 98 -10.18 4.47 3.30
N ARG A 99 -9.26 5.14 3.98
CA ARG A 99 -8.55 6.31 3.48
C ARG A 99 -7.05 6.13 3.63
N SER A 100 -6.32 6.60 2.62
CA SER A 100 -4.87 6.73 2.71
C SER A 100 -4.51 8.06 3.35
N THR A 101 -3.39 8.11 4.05
CA THR A 101 -2.83 9.38 4.55
C THR A 101 -1.78 9.91 3.58
N HIS A 102 -1.63 11.22 3.56
CA HIS A 102 -0.68 11.90 2.67
C HIS A 102 0.14 12.87 3.49
N ASP A 103 1.44 12.60 3.56
CA ASP A 103 2.38 13.41 4.33
C ASP A 103 3.40 14.05 3.41
N GLU A 104 3.73 15.30 3.69
CA GLU A 104 4.81 15.97 2.99
C GLU A 104 6.15 15.43 3.48
N VAL A 105 7.01 14.99 2.55
CA VAL A 105 8.34 14.51 2.90
C VAL A 105 9.20 15.71 3.20
N ARG A 106 9.63 15.85 4.45
CA ARG A 106 10.40 17.02 4.92
C ARG A 106 11.91 16.79 4.84
N ARG A 107 12.33 15.55 4.84
CA ARG A 107 13.75 15.19 4.73
C ARG A 107 13.89 13.74 4.29
N THR A 108 14.83 13.51 3.38
CA THR A 108 15.27 12.16 3.01
C THR A 108 16.78 12.11 3.15
N SER A 109 17.27 11.08 3.83
CA SER A 109 18.71 10.82 3.93
C SER A 109 18.95 9.37 3.50
N SER A 110 19.91 9.19 2.58
CA SER A 110 20.26 7.85 2.12
C SER A 110 21.33 7.25 3.03
N LEU A 111 21.16 5.98 3.38
CA LEU A 111 22.17 5.24 4.16
C LEU A 111 23.14 4.47 3.26
N GLY A 112 23.02 4.59 1.94
CA GLY A 112 23.89 3.89 1.00
C GLY A 112 23.64 2.38 0.91
N LEU A 113 22.45 1.95 1.27
CA LEU A 113 22.05 0.52 1.20
C LEU A 113 21.70 0.12 -0.22
#